data_08f21d57b142388aa895f1057288e866
#
_entry.id   08f21d57b142388aa895f1057288e866
#
_cell.length_a   1.000
_cell.length_b   1.000
_cell.length_c   1.000
_cell.angle_alpha   90.00
_cell.angle_beta   90.00
_cell.angle_gamma   90.00
#
_symmetry.space_group_name_H-M   'P 1'
#
loop_
_entity.id
_entity.type
_entity.pdbx_description
1 polymer ?
#
loop_
_entity_poly.entity_id
_entity_poly.type
_entity_poly.pdbx_seq_one_letter_code
_entity_poly.pdbx_strand_id
1 'polypeptide(L)'
;MRKFVAAALVVFALGCATMGRQQPVAHLRVECNVPDAMVLLDDGLIGKAADLATKDKTIHPGFYRVELRHPGFYSYFTEVTVEGGGSATVKAELHPLLD
;
A
#
# COMPACT_ATOMS: atom_id res chain seq x y z
N MET A 1 -41.92 4.60 37.30
CA MET A 1 -42.04 4.86 36.39
C MET A 1 -41.05 5.41 35.60
N ARG A 2 -40.49 6.15 35.67
CA ARG A 2 -39.59 6.76 35.01
C ARG A 2 -38.33 6.11 34.94
N LYS A 3 -38.15 5.17 35.46
CA LYS A 3 -36.96 4.55 35.51
C LYS A 3 -36.53 4.02 34.24
N PHE A 4 -37.33 3.65 33.44
CA PHE A 4 -36.94 3.02 32.29
C PHE A 4 -36.11 3.88 31.43
N VAL A 5 -36.09 5.03 31.58
CA VAL A 5 -35.36 5.88 30.82
C VAL A 5 -33.93 5.57 30.77
N ALA A 6 -33.44 5.21 31.81
CA ALA A 6 -32.06 4.96 31.91
C ALA A 6 -31.56 3.97 30.94
N ALA A 7 -32.31 3.08 30.69
CA ALA A 7 -31.89 2.04 29.85
C ALA A 7 -31.39 2.53 28.52
N ALA A 8 -32.00 3.42 28.05
CA ALA A 8 -31.66 3.88 26.79
C ALA A 8 -30.26 4.27 26.62
N LEU A 9 -29.79 4.98 27.54
CA LEU A 9 -28.55 5.44 27.34
C LEU A 9 -27.49 4.44 27.31
N VAL A 10 -27.68 3.47 27.93
CA VAL A 10 -26.76 2.46 27.97
C VAL A 10 -26.41 2.00 26.61
N VAL A 11 -27.36 1.76 25.87
CA VAL A 11 -27.17 1.25 24.60
C VAL A 11 -26.27 2.10 23.82
N PHE A 12 -26.48 3.32 23.93
CA PHE A 12 -25.70 4.18 23.24
C PHE A 12 -24.25 4.03 23.48
N ALA A 13 -23.92 3.82 24.63
CA ALA A 13 -22.57 3.70 24.99
C ALA A 13 -21.89 2.69 24.13
N LEU A 14 -22.58 1.72 23.75
CA LEU A 14 -22.00 0.75 22.99
C LEU A 14 -21.42 1.25 21.76
N GLY A 15 -21.92 2.25 21.29
CA GLY A 15 -21.45 2.73 20.07
C GLY A 15 -19.99 2.92 20.14
N CYS A 16 -19.53 3.13 21.26
CA CYS A 16 -18.15 3.38 21.37
C CYS A 16 -17.34 2.25 20.98
N ALA A 17 -17.88 1.16 21.01
CA ALA A 17 -17.11 0.01 20.72
C ALA A 17 -16.52 0.11 19.37
N THR A 18 -16.97 1.00 18.60
CA THR A 18 -16.45 1.07 17.29
C THR A 18 -15.01 1.44 17.27
N MET A 19 -14.55 1.96 18.34
CA MET A 19 -13.25 2.34 18.29
C MET A 19 -12.51 1.13 18.38
N GLY A 20 -11.40 1.01 18.24
CA GLY A 20 -10.69 -0.20 18.33
C GLY A 20 -10.55 -0.93 17.06
N ARG A 21 -11.25 -0.51 16.02
CA ARG A 21 -11.16 -1.19 14.86
C ARG A 21 -9.89 -0.84 14.18
N GLN A 22 -9.23 -1.78 13.59
CA GLN A 22 -8.00 -1.54 12.94
C GLN A 22 -8.19 -0.99 11.57
N GLN A 23 -7.22 -0.23 11.11
CA GLN A 23 -7.30 0.29 9.79
C GLN A 23 -6.91 -0.77 8.81
N PRO A 24 -7.57 -0.88 7.69
CA PRO A 24 -7.20 -1.87 6.69
C PRO A 24 -5.83 -1.56 6.14
N VAL A 25 -5.11 -2.58 5.74
CA VAL A 25 -3.83 -2.42 5.10
C VAL A 25 -3.88 -3.08 3.74
N ALA A 26 -2.94 -2.76 2.91
CA ALA A 26 -2.83 -3.35 1.60
C ALA A 26 -1.39 -3.77 1.39
N HIS A 27 -1.14 -4.54 0.36
CA HIS A 27 0.18 -5.08 0.10
C HIS A 27 0.61 -4.77 -1.31
N LEU A 28 1.87 -4.44 -1.47
CA LEU A 28 2.43 -4.14 -2.78
C LEU A 28 3.59 -5.06 -3.06
N ARG A 29 3.54 -5.72 -4.20
CA ARG A 29 4.62 -6.57 -4.66
C ARG A 29 5.15 -6.01 -5.96
N VAL A 30 6.45 -6.11 -6.18
CA VAL A 30 7.07 -5.61 -7.39
C VAL A 30 7.87 -6.71 -8.03
N GLU A 31 7.71 -6.89 -9.33
CA GLU A 31 8.51 -7.82 -10.11
C GLU A 31 9.20 -7.03 -11.20
N CYS A 32 10.50 -7.15 -11.30
CA CYS A 32 11.26 -6.35 -12.25
C CYS A 32 12.43 -7.16 -12.78
N ASN A 33 12.76 -6.93 -14.03
CA ASN A 33 13.88 -7.62 -14.65
C ASN A 33 15.23 -7.14 -14.12
N VAL A 34 15.26 -6.01 -13.39
CA VAL A 34 16.48 -5.51 -12.80
C VAL A 34 16.31 -5.57 -11.29
N PRO A 35 16.85 -6.58 -10.63
CA PRO A 35 16.61 -6.78 -9.20
C PRO A 35 17.06 -5.65 -8.31
N ASP A 36 18.12 -4.94 -8.73
CA ASP A 36 18.62 -3.84 -7.93
C ASP A 36 17.93 -2.52 -8.17
N ALA A 37 16.89 -2.50 -8.99
CA ALA A 37 16.19 -1.26 -9.27
C ALA A 37 15.58 -0.71 -7.99
N MET A 38 15.67 0.60 -7.83
CA MET A 38 15.05 1.24 -6.68
C MET A 38 13.58 1.47 -6.96
N VAL A 39 12.76 1.22 -5.97
CA VAL A 39 11.30 1.39 -6.10
C VAL A 39 10.89 2.58 -5.27
N LEU A 40 10.24 3.54 -5.91
CA LEU A 40 9.74 4.71 -5.24
C LEU A 40 8.22 4.73 -5.29
N LEU A 41 7.61 5.08 -4.18
CA LEU A 41 6.17 5.18 -4.08
C LEU A 41 5.86 6.63 -3.75
N ASP A 42 5.17 7.32 -4.65
CA ASP A 42 4.90 8.76 -4.51
C ASP A 42 6.17 9.52 -4.17
N ASP A 43 7.24 9.20 -4.91
CA ASP A 43 8.54 9.85 -4.79
C ASP A 43 9.33 9.47 -3.53
N GLY A 44 8.82 8.56 -2.73
CA GLY A 44 9.56 8.09 -1.56
C GLY A 44 10.13 6.72 -1.80
N LEU A 45 11.40 6.52 -1.49
CA LEU A 45 12.04 5.24 -1.70
C LEU A 45 11.51 4.22 -0.70
N ILE A 46 11.04 3.09 -1.19
CA ILE A 46 10.52 2.05 -0.31
C ILE A 46 11.34 0.76 -0.34
N GLY A 47 12.29 0.65 -1.25
CA GLY A 47 13.15 -0.53 -1.26
C GLY A 47 13.62 -0.86 -2.64
N LYS A 48 14.19 -2.04 -2.79
CA LYS A 48 14.65 -2.52 -4.07
C LYS A 48 13.68 -3.52 -4.62
N ALA A 49 13.68 -3.65 -5.94
CA ALA A 49 12.75 -4.56 -6.60
C ALA A 49 12.87 -5.98 -6.07
N ALA A 50 14.09 -6.46 -5.87
CA ALA A 50 14.27 -7.83 -5.40
C ALA A 50 13.63 -8.04 -4.03
N ASP A 51 13.74 -7.05 -3.16
CA ASP A 51 13.17 -7.18 -1.82
C ASP A 51 11.65 -7.22 -1.87
N LEU A 52 11.07 -6.42 -2.74
CA LEU A 52 9.62 -6.38 -2.83
C LEU A 52 9.04 -7.54 -3.63
N ALA A 53 9.88 -8.27 -4.31
CA ALA A 53 9.44 -9.47 -5.00
C ALA A 53 9.33 -10.64 -4.04
N THR A 54 10.19 -10.68 -3.04
CA THR A 54 10.16 -11.77 -2.09
C THR A 54 9.27 -11.47 -0.89
N LYS A 55 9.14 -10.21 -0.53
CA LYS A 55 8.35 -9.86 0.63
C LYS A 55 7.54 -8.62 0.31
N ASP A 56 6.24 -8.74 0.32
CA ASP A 56 5.36 -7.64 0.00
C ASP A 56 5.57 -6.48 0.95
N LYS A 57 5.41 -5.29 0.43
CA LYS A 57 5.44 -4.10 1.27
C LYS A 57 4.02 -3.80 1.72
N THR A 58 3.85 -3.62 3.03
CA THR A 58 2.56 -3.25 3.57
C THR A 58 2.39 -1.75 3.45
N ILE A 59 1.30 -1.33 2.88
CA ILE A 59 1.03 0.09 2.67
C ILE A 59 -0.42 0.38 3.02
N HIS A 60 -0.75 1.66 3.12
CA HIS A 60 -2.13 2.05 3.32
C HIS A 60 -2.86 1.97 1.99
N PRO A 61 -4.15 1.69 1.98
CA PRO A 61 -4.91 1.70 0.74
C PRO A 61 -4.87 3.08 0.11
N GLY A 62 -4.92 3.13 -1.19
CA GLY A 62 -4.94 4.41 -1.88
C GLY A 62 -4.40 4.31 -3.29
N PHE A 63 -4.22 5.46 -3.87
CA PHE A 63 -3.73 5.59 -5.22
C PHE A 63 -2.29 6.07 -5.15
N TYR A 64 -1.40 5.39 -5.86
CA TYR A 64 0.01 5.67 -5.76
C TYR A 64 0.66 5.74 -7.13
N ARG A 65 1.70 6.57 -7.22
CA ARG A 65 2.57 6.57 -8.37
C ARG A 65 3.78 5.75 -8.02
N VAL A 66 4.12 4.82 -8.88
CA VAL A 66 5.24 3.93 -8.65
C VAL A 66 6.30 4.21 -9.69
N GLU A 67 7.53 4.37 -9.24
CA GLU A 67 8.64 4.57 -10.14
C GLU A 67 9.73 3.55 -9.83
N LEU A 68 10.30 2.94 -10.87
CA LEU A 68 11.45 2.09 -10.70
C LEU A 68 12.59 2.70 -11.48
N ARG A 69 13.76 2.80 -10.86
CA ARG A 69 14.91 3.40 -11.52
C ARG A 69 16.19 2.67 -11.17
N HIS A 70 17.10 2.69 -12.10
CA HIS A 70 18.41 2.09 -11.90
C HIS A 70 19.36 2.80 -12.86
N PRO A 71 20.60 3.07 -12.42
CA PRO A 71 21.56 3.70 -13.31
C PRO A 71 21.77 2.85 -14.55
N GLY A 72 21.83 3.48 -15.70
CA GLY A 72 22.00 2.78 -16.96
C GLY A 72 20.72 2.31 -17.62
N PHE A 73 19.58 2.60 -17.00
CA PHE A 73 18.29 2.18 -17.55
C PHE A 73 17.33 3.35 -17.57
N TYR A 74 16.35 3.30 -18.47
CA TYR A 74 15.27 4.27 -18.45
C TYR A 74 14.40 3.96 -17.23
N SER A 75 13.91 4.99 -16.57
CA SER A 75 13.01 4.81 -15.45
C SER A 75 11.65 4.32 -15.93
N TYR A 76 10.98 3.55 -15.10
CA TYR A 76 9.66 3.04 -15.39
C TYR A 76 8.67 3.69 -14.43
N PHE A 77 7.56 4.18 -14.96
CA PHE A 77 6.53 4.84 -14.15
C PHE A 77 5.20 4.16 -14.36
N THR A 78 4.46 3.98 -13.30
CA THR A 78 3.10 3.48 -13.42
C THR A 78 2.29 3.95 -12.23
N GLU A 79 0.99 3.73 -12.27
CA GLU A 79 0.10 4.11 -11.19
C GLU A 79 -0.67 2.89 -10.76
N VAL A 80 -0.92 2.77 -9.46
CA VAL A 80 -1.68 1.65 -8.94
C VAL A 80 -2.68 2.15 -7.92
N THR A 81 -3.81 1.48 -7.86
CA THR A 81 -4.80 1.72 -6.82
C THR A 81 -4.90 0.44 -6.02
N VAL A 82 -4.74 0.54 -4.71
CA VAL A 82 -4.78 -0.62 -3.86
C VAL A 82 -5.87 -0.43 -2.82
N GLU A 83 -6.74 -1.41 -2.69
CA GLU A 83 -7.83 -1.31 -1.75
C GLU A 83 -7.51 -2.03 -0.47
N GLY A 84 -8.20 -1.65 0.60
CA GLY A 84 -7.93 -2.25 1.90
C GLY A 84 -8.17 -3.74 1.87
N GLY A 85 -7.25 -4.48 2.42
CA GLY A 85 -7.32 -5.93 2.40
C GLY A 85 -6.83 -6.53 1.09
N GLY A 86 -6.46 -5.71 0.13
CA GLY A 86 -6.06 -6.21 -1.16
C GLY A 86 -4.57 -6.15 -1.38
N SER A 87 -4.16 -6.52 -2.57
CA SER A 87 -2.77 -6.45 -2.94
C SER A 87 -2.65 -6.04 -4.40
N ALA A 88 -1.53 -5.48 -4.74
CA ALA A 88 -1.24 -5.10 -6.11
C ALA A 88 0.15 -5.59 -6.45
N THR A 89 0.34 -6.01 -7.68
CA THR A 89 1.65 -6.42 -8.17
C THR A 89 2.01 -5.53 -9.33
N VAL A 90 3.17 -4.93 -9.26
CA VAL A 90 3.69 -4.11 -10.34
C VAL A 90 4.72 -4.93 -11.07
N LYS A 91 4.48 -5.16 -12.35
CA LYS A 91 5.43 -5.88 -13.18
C LYS A 91 6.08 -4.86 -14.10
N ALA A 92 7.36 -4.66 -13.93
CA ALA A 92 8.08 -3.64 -14.66
C ALA A 92 9.23 -4.23 -15.43
N GLU A 93 9.47 -3.69 -16.59
CA GLU A 93 10.61 -4.09 -17.38
C GLU A 93 11.40 -2.85 -17.69
N LEU A 94 12.61 -2.75 -17.17
CA LEU A 94 13.47 -1.62 -17.42
C LEU A 94 14.30 -1.89 -18.66
N HIS A 95 14.47 -0.87 -19.47
CA HIS A 95 15.22 -0.97 -20.72
C HIS A 95 16.50 -0.18 -20.60
N PRO A 96 17.60 -0.73 -21.06
CA PRO A 96 18.88 -0.03 -20.94
C PRO A 96 18.90 1.22 -21.80
N LEU A 97 19.65 2.20 -21.31
CA LEU A 97 19.84 3.40 -22.09
C LEU A 97 20.68 3.08 -23.31
N LEU A 98 20.34 3.74 -24.39
CA LEU A 98 21.10 3.56 -25.61
C LEU A 98 22.22 4.58 -25.63
N ASP A 99 23.34 4.20 -26.13
CA ASP A 99 24.48 5.11 -26.21
C ASP A 99 24.57 5.78 -27.51
#